data_7a9aee075eadefcc09810555bbc87740
#
_entry.id   7a9aee075eadefcc09810555bbc87740
#
_cell.length_a   1.000
_cell.length_b   1.000
_cell.length_c   1.000
_cell.angle_alpha   90.00
_cell.angle_beta   90.00
_cell.angle_gamma   90.00
#
_symmetry.space_group_name_H-M   'P 1'
#
loop_
_entity.id
_entity.type
_entity.pdbx_description
1 polymer ?
#
loop_
_entity_poly.entity_id
_entity_poly.type
_entity_poly.pdbx_seq_one_letter_code
_entity_poly.pdbx_strand_id
1 'polypeptide(L)'
;MTWNELLNIILIIYIVLLGICAIAYVPRMRAWFYGFKKEKHLVNDKQNKIAVLIPARNESKVIVDLLNSAKEQTYPSDKFDLHIIVKEENDPTIEITKKYGYDVHVIADQTCKGDALEFTLQDILAKTPDLYDAYLVVDADCVMEKHMLEELNNALASGRDVVQCKKIVKNYLYGDKKSNTFATCCNGLIWPLIDDLGNKYKSDHNITAMTIGTGIMMTSKVIKKIGGWPYRQTLTEDIEFMYDCVLQDFTCYYCGYAKIYVEEATSLNMTNKRRTRWMTGVVDSYRLYNDRIKTKRDIYDTKEIKKNVYFTTALQIVYVYIGLLISFIGLMLLMSLGFGIFGVNLWLKCLVLAAIGFGVIYISFGMMSWMCVLVDWKNIKLNWFKKILLAIVHPFFYMGYIRIVSKALFGKNNKGWEVIERVDFASDSKKEEK
;
A
#
# COMPACT_ATOMS: atom_id res chain seq x y z
N MET A 1 -26.78 -42.25 -2.54
CA MET A 1 -26.45 -41.06 -1.75
C MET A 1 -27.68 -40.18 -1.69
N THR A 2 -28.20 -39.99 -0.50
CA THR A 2 -29.35 -39.11 -0.28
C THR A 2 -28.89 -37.64 -0.33
N TRP A 3 -29.82 -36.73 -0.60
CA TRP A 3 -29.52 -35.30 -0.57
C TRP A 3 -28.98 -34.83 0.79
N ASN A 4 -29.41 -35.45 1.90
CA ASN A 4 -28.88 -35.20 3.23
C ASN A 4 -27.40 -35.60 3.40
N GLU A 5 -27.01 -36.75 2.84
CA GLU A 5 -25.61 -37.21 2.85
C GLU A 5 -24.72 -36.27 2.03
N LEU A 6 -25.19 -35.87 0.83
CA LEU A 6 -24.46 -34.91 -0.01
C LEU A 6 -24.25 -33.57 0.68
N LEU A 7 -25.29 -33.04 1.34
CA LEU A 7 -25.21 -31.78 2.08
C LEU A 7 -24.25 -31.85 3.28
N ASN A 8 -24.24 -32.96 4.01
CA ASN A 8 -23.31 -33.18 5.10
C ASN A 8 -21.85 -33.22 4.61
N ILE A 9 -21.60 -33.86 3.46
CA ILE A 9 -20.28 -33.91 2.83
C ILE A 9 -19.84 -32.49 2.43
N ILE A 10 -20.70 -31.71 1.76
CA ILE A 10 -20.44 -30.33 1.37
C ILE A 10 -20.13 -29.47 2.60
N LEU A 11 -20.89 -29.64 3.67
CA LEU A 11 -20.68 -28.93 4.94
C LEU A 11 -19.32 -29.25 5.57
N ILE A 12 -18.95 -30.53 5.63
CA ILE A 12 -17.67 -30.97 6.17
C ILE A 12 -16.52 -30.35 5.35
N ILE A 13 -16.60 -30.42 4.01
CA ILE A 13 -15.61 -29.81 3.13
C ILE A 13 -15.50 -28.31 3.39
N TYR A 14 -16.64 -27.61 3.52
CA TYR A 14 -16.69 -26.18 3.81
C TYR A 14 -16.03 -25.82 5.15
N ILE A 15 -16.35 -26.57 6.22
CA ILE A 15 -15.75 -26.36 7.55
C ILE A 15 -14.23 -26.61 7.50
N VAL A 16 -13.77 -27.66 6.81
CA VAL A 16 -12.35 -27.97 6.67
C VAL A 16 -11.63 -26.85 5.91
N LEU A 17 -12.19 -26.35 4.81
CA LEU A 17 -11.62 -25.23 4.06
C LEU A 17 -11.57 -23.94 4.88
N LEU A 18 -12.61 -23.63 5.64
CA LEU A 18 -12.60 -22.49 6.57
C LEU A 18 -11.52 -22.67 7.66
N GLY A 19 -11.37 -23.89 8.18
CA GLY A 19 -10.33 -24.21 9.17
C GLY A 19 -8.92 -24.01 8.60
N ILE A 20 -8.66 -24.46 7.38
CA ILE A 20 -7.37 -24.25 6.68
C ILE A 20 -7.10 -22.77 6.47
N CYS A 21 -8.10 -22.00 6.01
CA CYS A 21 -7.97 -20.55 5.86
C CYS A 21 -7.68 -19.84 7.20
N ALA A 22 -8.38 -20.24 8.28
CA ALA A 22 -8.17 -19.69 9.61
C ALA A 22 -6.75 -19.97 10.13
N ILE A 23 -6.25 -21.19 9.98
CA ILE A 23 -4.88 -21.58 10.37
C ILE A 23 -3.85 -20.78 9.57
N ALA A 24 -4.03 -20.61 8.27
CA ALA A 24 -3.14 -19.79 7.43
C ALA A 24 -3.14 -18.31 7.84
N TYR A 25 -4.19 -17.84 8.50
CA TYR A 25 -4.33 -16.44 8.92
C TYR A 25 -3.75 -16.16 10.32
N VAL A 26 -3.59 -17.18 11.17
CA VAL A 26 -3.09 -17.05 12.56
C VAL A 26 -1.76 -16.28 12.67
N PRO A 27 -0.73 -16.52 11.82
CA PRO A 27 0.52 -15.77 11.90
C PRO A 27 0.34 -14.27 11.70
N ARG A 28 -0.65 -13.86 10.87
CA ARG A 28 -0.96 -12.45 10.62
C ARG A 28 -1.70 -11.79 11.78
N MET A 29 -2.58 -12.52 12.45
CA MET A 29 -3.24 -12.02 13.65
C MET A 29 -2.21 -11.64 14.74
N ARG A 30 -1.13 -12.40 14.88
CA ARG A 30 -0.01 -12.03 15.75
C ARG A 30 0.62 -10.69 15.36
N ALA A 31 0.81 -10.44 14.06
CA ALA A 31 1.33 -9.17 13.55
C ALA A 31 0.40 -8.00 13.89
N TRP A 32 -0.92 -8.19 13.85
CA TRP A 32 -1.88 -7.15 14.20
C TRP A 32 -1.76 -6.69 15.65
N PHE A 33 -1.67 -7.60 16.61
CA PHE A 33 -1.45 -7.25 18.01
C PHE A 33 -0.12 -6.52 18.22
N TYR A 34 0.87 -6.80 17.38
CA TYR A 34 2.15 -6.12 17.39
C TYR A 34 2.06 -4.64 17.02
N GLY A 35 1.03 -4.24 16.27
CA GLY A 35 0.75 -2.86 15.91
C GLY A 35 0.67 -1.92 17.11
N PHE A 36 0.23 -2.41 18.28
CA PHE A 36 0.13 -1.63 19.53
C PHE A 36 1.46 -1.54 20.30
N LYS A 37 2.47 -2.30 19.93
CA LYS A 37 3.78 -2.21 20.58
C LYS A 37 4.42 -0.87 20.24
N LYS A 38 5.08 -0.23 21.21
CA LYS A 38 5.84 1.00 20.97
C LYS A 38 7.01 0.70 20.02
N GLU A 39 7.14 1.47 18.96
CA GLU A 39 8.27 1.41 18.04
C GLU A 39 9.52 1.98 18.71
N LYS A 40 10.69 1.43 18.38
CA LYS A 40 11.95 1.97 18.83
C LYS A 40 12.28 3.22 17.99
N HIS A 41 12.39 4.37 18.64
CA HIS A 41 12.86 5.58 17.98
C HIS A 41 14.37 5.47 17.73
N LEU A 42 14.76 5.63 16.47
CA LEU A 42 16.15 5.63 16.06
C LEU A 42 16.63 7.09 16.00
N VAL A 43 17.78 7.37 16.57
CA VAL A 43 18.43 8.68 16.53
C VAL A 43 19.87 8.49 16.09
N ASN A 44 20.36 9.33 15.19
CA ASN A 44 21.73 9.28 14.69
C ASN A 44 22.20 10.68 14.30
N ASP A 45 23.46 11.01 14.60
CA ASP A 45 24.04 12.32 14.31
C ASP A 45 24.53 12.44 12.85
N LYS A 46 24.65 11.32 12.13
CA LYS A 46 25.07 11.34 10.73
C LYS A 46 23.97 11.92 9.85
N GLN A 47 24.30 12.96 9.10
CA GLN A 47 23.43 13.59 8.12
C GLN A 47 23.86 13.21 6.71
N ASN A 48 23.07 12.40 6.03
CA ASN A 48 23.31 11.99 4.64
C ASN A 48 22.82 13.07 3.67
N LYS A 49 23.47 13.23 2.52
CA LYS A 49 22.96 14.05 1.42
C LYS A 49 21.91 13.26 0.62
N ILE A 50 20.71 13.79 0.48
CA ILE A 50 19.53 13.10 -0.04
C ILE A 50 19.05 13.71 -1.37
N ALA A 51 18.90 12.91 -2.42
CA ALA A 51 18.14 13.28 -3.63
C ALA A 51 16.68 12.88 -3.44
N VAL A 52 15.75 13.83 -3.49
CA VAL A 52 14.30 13.58 -3.43
C VAL A 52 13.74 13.59 -4.85
N LEU A 53 13.34 12.43 -5.36
CA LEU A 53 12.84 12.22 -6.71
C LEU A 53 11.32 12.34 -6.71
N ILE A 54 10.77 13.30 -7.48
CA ILE A 54 9.36 13.66 -7.48
C ILE A 54 8.79 13.57 -8.90
N PRO A 55 8.26 12.42 -9.32
CA PRO A 55 7.50 12.32 -10.57
C PRO A 55 6.23 13.17 -10.48
N ALA A 56 6.11 14.18 -11.38
CA ALA A 56 5.12 15.26 -11.26
C ALA A 56 4.47 15.63 -12.61
N ARG A 57 4.02 14.63 -13.37
CA ARG A 57 3.40 14.85 -14.68
C ARG A 57 2.00 15.46 -14.54
N ASN A 58 1.81 16.73 -14.97
CA ASN A 58 0.55 17.47 -14.88
C ASN A 58 0.00 17.62 -13.45
N GLU A 59 0.89 17.83 -12.47
CA GLU A 59 0.53 17.91 -11.05
C GLU A 59 0.52 19.36 -10.52
N SER A 60 0.37 20.36 -11.39
CA SER A 60 0.35 21.80 -11.03
C SER A 60 -0.67 22.18 -9.96
N LYS A 61 -1.76 21.42 -9.83
CA LYS A 61 -2.81 21.64 -8.82
C LYS A 61 -2.43 21.24 -7.39
N VAL A 62 -1.51 20.30 -7.26
CA VAL A 62 -1.22 19.65 -5.95
C VAL A 62 0.22 19.79 -5.50
N ILE A 63 1.17 20.06 -6.42
CA ILE A 63 2.60 20.11 -6.11
C ILE A 63 2.97 21.19 -5.10
N VAL A 64 2.21 22.28 -5.02
CA VAL A 64 2.45 23.41 -4.11
C VAL A 64 2.48 22.95 -2.65
N ASP A 65 1.58 22.06 -2.26
CA ASP A 65 1.53 21.52 -0.90
C ASP A 65 2.83 20.75 -0.55
N LEU A 66 3.31 19.93 -1.51
CA LEU A 66 4.56 19.20 -1.35
C LEU A 66 5.76 20.17 -1.23
N LEU A 67 5.87 21.16 -2.13
CA LEU A 67 6.97 22.12 -2.12
C LEU A 67 7.01 22.96 -0.82
N ASN A 68 5.85 23.33 -0.29
CA ASN A 68 5.74 24.01 1.00
C ASN A 68 6.23 23.10 2.14
N SER A 69 5.76 21.84 2.17
CA SER A 69 6.17 20.88 3.19
C SER A 69 7.66 20.52 3.14
N ALA A 70 8.29 20.61 1.96
CA ALA A 70 9.74 20.46 1.83
C ALA A 70 10.52 21.61 2.48
N LYS A 71 10.01 22.84 2.36
CA LYS A 71 10.63 24.01 3.04
C LYS A 71 10.50 23.97 4.57
N GLU A 72 9.49 23.25 5.08
CA GLU A 72 9.21 23.12 6.52
C GLU A 72 9.97 21.97 7.19
N GLN A 73 10.77 21.19 6.44
CA GLN A 73 11.52 20.07 7.01
C GLN A 73 12.54 20.54 8.04
N THR A 74 12.66 19.81 9.16
CA THR A 74 13.69 20.06 10.20
C THR A 74 15.07 19.58 9.77
N TYR A 75 15.16 18.75 8.75
CA TYR A 75 16.41 18.30 8.16
C TYR A 75 17.13 19.46 7.46
N PRO A 76 18.47 19.60 7.60
CA PRO A 76 19.18 20.74 7.04
C PRO A 76 18.97 20.90 5.53
N SER A 77 18.63 22.10 5.09
CA SER A 77 18.26 22.40 3.70
C SER A 77 19.41 22.20 2.70
N ASP A 78 20.66 22.27 3.15
CA ASP A 78 21.85 21.96 2.34
C ASP A 78 22.11 20.45 2.19
N LYS A 79 21.37 19.62 2.92
CA LYS A 79 21.50 18.16 2.93
C LYS A 79 20.46 17.43 2.08
N PHE A 80 19.59 18.11 1.36
CA PHE A 80 18.69 17.49 0.39
C PHE A 80 18.41 18.40 -0.80
N ASP A 81 18.19 17.78 -1.95
CA ASP A 81 17.79 18.45 -3.19
C ASP A 81 16.52 17.82 -3.74
N LEU A 82 15.59 18.65 -4.26
CA LEU A 82 14.37 18.17 -4.91
C LEU A 82 14.59 18.10 -6.41
N HIS A 83 14.35 16.93 -6.99
CA HIS A 83 14.38 16.66 -8.42
C HIS A 83 12.94 16.42 -8.92
N ILE A 84 12.32 17.46 -9.46
CA ILE A 84 10.96 17.38 -10.01
C ILE A 84 11.04 16.87 -11.44
N ILE A 85 10.25 15.82 -11.75
CA ILE A 85 10.35 15.09 -13.00
C ILE A 85 9.03 15.24 -13.76
N VAL A 86 9.06 15.90 -14.91
CA VAL A 86 7.89 16.10 -15.79
C VAL A 86 8.11 15.44 -17.14
N LYS A 87 7.04 15.29 -17.93
CA LYS A 87 7.14 14.68 -19.26
C LYS A 87 7.28 15.72 -20.37
N GLU A 88 6.39 16.70 -20.37
CA GLU A 88 6.26 17.67 -21.45
C GLU A 88 6.94 19.00 -21.06
N GLU A 89 7.59 19.66 -22.03
CA GLU A 89 8.24 20.98 -21.84
C GLU A 89 7.25 22.10 -21.48
N ASN A 90 5.98 21.94 -21.86
CA ASN A 90 4.90 22.89 -21.57
C ASN A 90 4.07 22.52 -20.33
N ASP A 91 4.53 21.58 -19.51
CA ASP A 91 3.84 21.19 -18.26
C ASP A 91 3.76 22.40 -17.30
N PRO A 92 2.56 22.83 -16.88
CA PRO A 92 2.41 23.98 -15.96
C PRO A 92 3.08 23.78 -14.61
N THR A 93 3.41 22.54 -14.23
CA THR A 93 4.17 22.21 -13.01
C THR A 93 5.56 22.85 -13.03
N ILE A 94 6.17 23.02 -14.21
CA ILE A 94 7.52 23.60 -14.40
C ILE A 94 7.58 25.02 -13.87
N GLU A 95 6.63 25.87 -14.27
CA GLU A 95 6.62 27.28 -13.87
C GLU A 95 6.50 27.44 -12.34
N ILE A 96 5.60 26.62 -11.75
CA ILE A 96 5.40 26.61 -10.31
C ILE A 96 6.69 26.20 -9.60
N THR A 97 7.31 25.11 -10.02
CA THR A 97 8.52 24.56 -9.41
C THR A 97 9.68 25.55 -9.46
N LYS A 98 9.91 26.20 -10.62
CA LYS A 98 10.95 27.22 -10.78
C LYS A 98 10.76 28.42 -9.89
N LYS A 99 9.51 28.84 -9.61
CA LYS A 99 9.22 29.92 -8.62
C LYS A 99 9.65 29.55 -7.20
N TYR A 100 9.68 28.27 -6.87
CA TYR A 100 10.18 27.75 -5.59
C TYR A 100 11.70 27.60 -5.54
N GLY A 101 12.40 27.72 -6.67
CA GLY A 101 13.86 27.62 -6.78
C GLY A 101 14.38 26.18 -6.91
N TYR A 102 13.53 25.24 -7.36
CA TYR A 102 13.94 23.85 -7.53
C TYR A 102 14.16 23.47 -9.00
N ASP A 103 15.02 22.46 -9.20
CA ASP A 103 15.34 21.92 -10.51
C ASP A 103 14.23 21.06 -11.09
N VAL A 104 14.07 21.11 -12.43
CA VAL A 104 13.08 20.32 -13.16
C VAL A 104 13.77 19.51 -14.23
N HIS A 105 13.51 18.20 -14.22
CA HIS A 105 13.94 17.27 -15.27
C HIS A 105 12.79 17.02 -16.24
N VAL A 106 12.99 17.33 -17.51
CA VAL A 106 12.01 17.02 -18.56
C VAL A 106 12.43 15.71 -19.23
N ILE A 107 11.62 14.67 -19.08
CA ILE A 107 11.90 13.32 -19.61
C ILE A 107 10.81 12.95 -20.62
N ALA A 108 10.98 13.35 -21.89
CA ALA A 108 9.99 13.16 -22.95
C ALA A 108 9.65 11.68 -23.22
N ASP A 109 10.63 10.80 -23.11
CA ASP A 109 10.51 9.37 -23.45
C ASP A 109 9.87 8.53 -22.34
N GLN A 110 9.49 9.14 -21.21
CA GLN A 110 8.84 8.38 -20.13
C GLN A 110 7.45 7.88 -20.54
N THR A 111 7.18 6.60 -20.32
CA THR A 111 5.87 5.96 -20.52
C THR A 111 5.15 5.67 -19.20
N CYS A 112 5.90 5.52 -18.11
CA CYS A 112 5.40 5.24 -16.77
C CYS A 112 6.27 5.94 -15.71
N LYS A 113 5.86 5.85 -14.45
CA LYS A 113 6.62 6.39 -13.31
C LYS A 113 8.02 5.75 -13.18
N GLY A 114 8.13 4.45 -13.49
CA GLY A 114 9.41 3.75 -13.48
C GLY A 114 10.42 4.35 -14.45
N ASP A 115 10.00 4.70 -15.67
CA ASP A 115 10.87 5.37 -16.65
C ASP A 115 11.33 6.75 -16.16
N ALA A 116 10.40 7.54 -15.60
CA ALA A 116 10.71 8.86 -15.05
C ALA A 116 11.81 8.77 -13.98
N LEU A 117 11.70 7.81 -13.07
CA LEU A 117 12.69 7.58 -12.02
C LEU A 117 14.02 7.07 -12.60
N GLU A 118 13.98 6.09 -13.51
CA GLU A 118 15.18 5.50 -14.10
C GLU A 118 16.00 6.54 -14.87
N PHE A 119 15.38 7.26 -15.81
CA PHE A 119 16.12 8.23 -16.63
C PHE A 119 16.71 9.37 -15.77
N THR A 120 15.96 9.84 -14.78
CA THR A 120 16.47 10.86 -13.86
C THR A 120 17.61 10.34 -12.99
N LEU A 121 17.50 9.14 -12.46
CA LEU A 121 18.59 8.51 -11.69
C LEU A 121 19.85 8.30 -12.53
N GLN A 122 19.73 7.82 -13.76
CA GLN A 122 20.87 7.64 -14.66
C GLN A 122 21.54 8.98 -14.98
N ASP A 123 20.77 10.04 -15.19
CA ASP A 123 21.32 11.40 -15.42
C ASP A 123 22.07 11.92 -14.18
N ILE A 124 21.50 11.76 -12.98
CA ILE A 124 22.16 12.14 -11.73
C ILE A 124 23.44 11.34 -11.50
N LEU A 125 23.39 10.02 -11.68
CA LEU A 125 24.56 9.14 -11.50
C LEU A 125 25.67 9.43 -12.51
N ALA A 126 25.31 9.80 -13.76
CA ALA A 126 26.29 10.16 -14.77
C ALA A 126 26.97 11.51 -14.49
N LYS A 127 26.22 12.51 -14.01
CA LYS A 127 26.74 13.87 -13.74
C LYS A 127 27.41 13.98 -12.37
N THR A 128 26.87 13.31 -11.36
CA THR A 128 27.29 13.47 -9.95
C THR A 128 27.24 12.12 -9.21
N PRO A 129 28.08 11.14 -9.56
CA PRO A 129 27.97 9.75 -9.12
C PRO A 129 28.08 9.51 -7.62
N ASP A 130 28.72 10.43 -6.88
CA ASP A 130 28.99 10.31 -5.44
C ASP A 130 28.41 11.49 -4.62
N LEU A 131 27.56 12.33 -5.23
CA LEU A 131 26.99 13.49 -4.55
C LEU A 131 26.00 13.10 -3.47
N TYR A 132 25.16 12.07 -3.73
CA TYR A 132 24.09 11.67 -2.83
C TYR A 132 24.40 10.35 -2.13
N ASP A 133 24.22 10.36 -0.82
CA ASP A 133 24.30 9.16 0.03
C ASP A 133 23.01 8.32 -0.07
N ALA A 134 21.88 8.99 -0.34
CA ALA A 134 20.56 8.37 -0.39
C ALA A 134 19.63 9.01 -1.42
N TYR A 135 18.64 8.22 -1.85
CA TYR A 135 17.58 8.62 -2.77
C TYR A 135 16.21 8.35 -2.13
N LEU A 136 15.31 9.33 -2.22
CA LEU A 136 13.96 9.25 -1.68
C LEU A 136 12.95 9.45 -2.82
N VAL A 137 11.99 8.55 -2.97
CA VAL A 137 10.88 8.69 -3.94
C VAL A 137 9.66 9.25 -3.24
N VAL A 138 9.10 10.36 -3.75
CA VAL A 138 7.90 11.02 -3.22
C VAL A 138 6.95 11.36 -4.36
N ASP A 139 5.66 11.01 -4.24
CA ASP A 139 4.64 11.39 -5.22
C ASP A 139 4.26 12.88 -5.06
N ALA A 140 4.02 13.57 -6.17
CA ALA A 140 3.76 15.01 -6.20
C ALA A 140 2.50 15.47 -5.46
N ASP A 141 1.53 14.57 -5.23
CA ASP A 141 0.29 14.82 -4.50
C ASP A 141 0.38 14.63 -2.98
N CYS A 142 1.57 14.27 -2.49
CA CYS A 142 1.83 14.03 -1.08
C CYS A 142 2.21 15.32 -0.32
N VAL A 143 2.17 15.23 1.02
CA VAL A 143 2.71 16.25 1.93
C VAL A 143 3.63 15.55 2.92
N MET A 144 4.87 16.01 3.02
CA MET A 144 5.85 15.49 3.98
C MET A 144 5.55 16.04 5.38
N GLU A 145 5.52 15.15 6.39
CA GLU A 145 5.48 15.60 7.78
C GLU A 145 6.81 16.29 8.11
N LYS A 146 6.77 17.29 8.99
CA LYS A 146 7.89 18.20 9.31
C LYS A 146 9.22 17.49 9.64
N HIS A 147 9.19 16.31 10.26
CA HIS A 147 10.37 15.55 10.65
C HIS A 147 10.67 14.36 9.73
N MET A 148 9.96 14.22 8.60
CA MET A 148 10.03 13.03 7.76
C MET A 148 11.45 12.73 7.27
N LEU A 149 12.18 13.72 6.74
CA LEU A 149 13.53 13.51 6.23
C LEU A 149 14.52 13.15 7.33
N GLU A 150 14.42 13.80 8.49
CA GLU A 150 15.23 13.51 9.67
C GLU A 150 15.04 12.06 10.15
N GLU A 151 13.78 11.62 10.29
CA GLU A 151 13.46 10.28 10.77
C GLU A 151 13.86 9.17 9.78
N LEU A 152 13.70 9.42 8.47
CA LEU A 152 14.20 8.52 7.43
C LEU A 152 15.72 8.44 7.46
N ASN A 153 16.39 9.58 7.60
CA ASN A 153 17.84 9.63 7.71
C ASN A 153 18.34 8.87 8.94
N ASN A 154 17.69 9.06 10.09
CA ASN A 154 18.03 8.35 11.33
C ASN A 154 17.99 6.84 11.17
N ALA A 155 16.96 6.33 10.48
CA ALA A 155 16.84 4.91 10.18
C ALA A 155 17.96 4.43 9.24
N LEU A 156 18.24 5.17 8.15
CA LEU A 156 19.33 4.85 7.22
C LEU A 156 20.69 4.87 7.92
N ALA A 157 21.00 5.94 8.64
CA ALA A 157 22.26 6.12 9.36
C ALA A 157 22.47 5.06 10.47
N SER A 158 21.39 4.44 10.93
CA SER A 158 21.42 3.28 11.84
C SER A 158 21.66 1.94 11.14
N GLY A 159 22.12 1.95 9.88
CA GLY A 159 22.53 0.76 9.12
C GLY A 159 21.41 0.07 8.34
N ARG A 160 20.33 0.79 8.02
CA ARG A 160 19.26 0.31 7.13
C ARG A 160 19.52 0.74 5.70
N ASP A 161 19.49 -0.19 4.75
CA ASP A 161 19.74 0.13 3.33
C ASP A 161 18.49 0.67 2.61
N VAL A 162 17.29 0.23 3.00
CA VAL A 162 16.00 0.68 2.45
C VAL A 162 15.02 0.96 3.58
N VAL A 163 14.34 2.10 3.54
CA VAL A 163 13.39 2.54 4.55
C VAL A 163 12.08 3.01 3.92
N GLN A 164 10.95 2.49 4.41
CA GLN A 164 9.60 2.92 4.04
C GLN A 164 8.99 3.74 5.18
N CYS A 165 8.48 4.94 4.88
CA CYS A 165 7.77 5.77 5.86
C CYS A 165 6.34 5.32 6.11
N LYS A 166 5.73 5.80 7.22
CA LYS A 166 4.31 5.66 7.54
C LYS A 166 3.45 6.59 6.69
N LYS A 167 2.34 6.08 6.17
CA LYS A 167 1.35 6.85 5.42
C LYS A 167 0.16 7.24 6.28
N ILE A 168 -0.26 8.49 6.14
CA ILE A 168 -1.45 9.06 6.78
C ILE A 168 -2.32 9.69 5.68
N VAL A 169 -3.62 9.66 5.85
CA VAL A 169 -4.56 10.23 4.86
C VAL A 169 -4.46 11.75 4.83
N LYS A 170 -4.04 12.33 3.69
CA LYS A 170 -3.93 13.79 3.45
C LYS A 170 -5.29 14.49 3.58
N ASN A 171 -6.35 13.84 3.13
CA ASN A 171 -7.71 14.37 3.19
C ASN A 171 -8.14 14.79 4.60
N TYR A 172 -7.59 14.17 5.64
CA TYR A 172 -7.86 14.52 7.03
C TYR A 172 -7.28 15.88 7.45
N LEU A 173 -6.30 16.43 6.72
CA LEU A 173 -5.70 17.73 7.02
C LEU A 173 -6.67 18.89 6.76
N TYR A 174 -7.52 18.75 5.75
CA TYR A 174 -8.39 19.84 5.29
C TYR A 174 -9.71 19.93 6.05
N GLY A 175 -10.12 18.88 6.77
CA GLY A 175 -11.27 18.91 7.69
C GLY A 175 -12.66 19.07 7.05
N ASP A 176 -12.75 19.28 5.75
CA ASP A 176 -14.00 19.53 5.05
C ASP A 176 -14.81 18.23 4.79
N LYS A 177 -16.12 18.38 4.51
CA LYS A 177 -17.00 17.23 4.25
C LYS A 177 -16.79 16.63 2.86
N LYS A 178 -16.23 17.37 1.90
CA LYS A 178 -16.04 16.90 0.53
C LYS A 178 -14.82 16.00 0.44
N SER A 179 -13.75 16.31 1.18
CA SER A 179 -12.53 15.50 1.23
C SER A 179 -12.67 14.31 2.17
N ASN A 180 -13.44 14.41 3.27
CA ASN A 180 -13.66 13.37 4.28
C ASN A 180 -14.91 12.53 4.01
N THR A 181 -15.04 11.98 2.82
CA THR A 181 -16.17 11.11 2.45
C THR A 181 -16.08 9.74 3.13
N PHE A 182 -17.18 8.98 3.10
CA PHE A 182 -17.18 7.58 3.54
C PHE A 182 -16.15 6.75 2.77
N ALA A 183 -16.04 6.94 1.45
CA ALA A 183 -15.05 6.26 0.62
C ALA A 183 -13.62 6.58 1.07
N THR A 184 -13.30 7.85 1.33
CA THR A 184 -11.99 8.28 1.84
C THR A 184 -11.65 7.59 3.16
N CYS A 185 -12.58 7.59 4.11
CA CYS A 185 -12.36 6.98 5.42
C CYS A 185 -12.14 5.46 5.32
N CYS A 186 -12.93 4.77 4.49
CA CYS A 186 -12.73 3.34 4.25
C CYS A 186 -11.42 3.04 3.53
N ASN A 187 -11.07 3.84 2.52
CA ASN A 187 -9.79 3.69 1.81
C ASN A 187 -8.60 3.90 2.74
N GLY A 188 -8.70 4.89 3.63
CA GLY A 188 -7.62 5.26 4.55
C GLY A 188 -7.22 4.15 5.51
N LEU A 189 -8.13 3.21 5.84
CA LEU A 189 -7.81 2.09 6.73
C LEU A 189 -6.82 1.07 6.13
N ILE A 190 -6.50 1.16 4.84
CA ILE A 190 -5.46 0.32 4.26
C ILE A 190 -4.07 0.66 4.79
N TRP A 191 -3.83 1.94 5.13
CA TRP A 191 -2.52 2.38 5.60
C TRP A 191 -2.16 1.79 6.97
N PRO A 192 -2.98 1.92 8.03
CA PRO A 192 -2.69 1.23 9.28
C PRO A 192 -2.66 -0.30 9.12
N LEU A 193 -3.41 -0.89 8.18
CA LEU A 193 -3.35 -2.32 7.91
C LEU A 193 -1.96 -2.74 7.40
N ILE A 194 -1.42 -2.01 6.43
CA ILE A 194 -0.11 -2.32 5.84
C ILE A 194 1.02 -1.90 6.78
N ASP A 195 0.97 -0.68 7.30
CA ASP A 195 2.06 -0.06 8.04
C ASP A 195 2.10 -0.55 9.50
N ASP A 196 1.07 -0.24 10.29
CA ASP A 196 1.09 -0.54 11.72
C ASP A 196 0.85 -2.03 12.03
N LEU A 197 -0.11 -2.67 11.33
CA LEU A 197 -0.46 -4.07 11.57
C LEU A 197 0.38 -5.06 10.75
N GLY A 198 1.11 -4.59 9.74
CA GLY A 198 1.93 -5.41 8.87
C GLY A 198 3.42 -5.08 8.92
N ASN A 199 3.82 -3.94 8.38
CA ASN A 199 5.22 -3.55 8.18
C ASN A 199 6.00 -3.42 9.48
N LYS A 200 5.40 -2.91 10.53
CA LYS A 200 6.00 -2.78 11.86
C LYS A 200 6.46 -4.14 12.41
N TYR A 201 5.59 -5.15 12.36
CA TYR A 201 5.94 -6.51 12.75
C TYR A 201 7.09 -7.06 11.92
N LYS A 202 7.02 -6.87 10.60
CA LYS A 202 8.05 -7.36 9.67
C LYS A 202 9.42 -6.77 10.00
N SER A 203 9.50 -5.46 10.20
CA SER A 203 10.76 -4.75 10.48
C SER A 203 11.41 -5.22 11.77
N ASP A 204 10.64 -5.39 12.85
CA ASP A 204 11.17 -5.89 14.12
C ASP A 204 11.62 -7.38 14.08
N HIS A 205 11.22 -8.10 13.04
CA HIS A 205 11.58 -9.52 12.86
C HIS A 205 12.53 -9.76 11.67
N ASN A 206 13.18 -8.72 11.16
CA ASN A 206 14.05 -8.76 9.98
C ASN A 206 13.37 -9.38 8.75
N ILE A 207 12.09 -9.06 8.54
CA ILE A 207 11.33 -9.41 7.34
C ILE A 207 11.18 -8.13 6.52
N THR A 208 11.34 -8.23 5.21
CA THR A 208 11.15 -7.10 4.30
C THR A 208 9.76 -6.48 4.47
N ALA A 209 9.72 -5.20 4.81
CA ALA A 209 8.49 -4.41 4.79
C ALA A 209 7.98 -4.27 3.35
N MET A 210 6.68 -4.14 3.20
CA MET A 210 6.08 -3.84 1.91
C MET A 210 6.40 -2.39 1.54
N THR A 211 7.08 -2.19 0.41
CA THR A 211 7.30 -0.87 -0.17
C THR A 211 6.06 -0.42 -0.93
N ILE A 212 5.77 0.87 -0.89
CA ILE A 212 4.58 1.45 -1.54
C ILE A 212 4.95 2.82 -2.08
N GLY A 213 4.96 2.95 -3.38
CA GLY A 213 5.11 4.07 -4.31
C GLY A 213 5.67 5.40 -3.85
N THR A 214 5.45 5.79 -2.58
CA THR A 214 5.87 7.07 -2.01
C THR A 214 6.50 6.89 -0.63
N GLY A 215 7.49 7.75 -0.30
CA GLY A 215 8.19 7.69 0.97
C GLY A 215 9.12 6.48 1.12
N ILE A 216 9.71 6.01 0.02
CA ILE A 216 10.74 4.98 -0.01
C ILE A 216 12.09 5.66 -0.11
N MET A 217 12.91 5.53 0.93
CA MET A 217 14.31 6.00 0.92
C MET A 217 15.26 4.81 0.84
N MET A 218 16.30 4.93 0.00
CA MET A 218 17.31 3.89 -0.20
C MET A 218 18.70 4.50 -0.29
N THR A 219 19.71 3.76 0.17
CA THR A 219 21.12 4.19 0.07
C THR A 219 21.61 4.15 -1.37
N SER A 220 22.64 4.95 -1.68
CA SER A 220 23.34 4.89 -2.97
C SER A 220 23.94 3.49 -3.24
N LYS A 221 24.28 2.75 -2.18
CA LYS A 221 24.71 1.34 -2.28
C LYS A 221 23.66 0.45 -2.94
N VAL A 222 22.37 0.64 -2.58
CA VAL A 222 21.24 -0.12 -3.19
C VAL A 222 21.12 0.24 -4.66
N ILE A 223 21.09 1.53 -4.99
CA ILE A 223 20.96 2.01 -6.38
C ILE A 223 22.13 1.51 -7.24
N LYS A 224 23.36 1.62 -6.76
CA LYS A 224 24.54 1.14 -7.47
C LYS A 224 24.52 -0.38 -7.68
N LYS A 225 24.07 -1.17 -6.69
CA LYS A 225 23.99 -2.64 -6.82
C LYS A 225 22.91 -3.11 -7.78
N ILE A 226 21.77 -2.41 -7.82
CA ILE A 226 20.65 -2.71 -8.73
C ILE A 226 20.94 -2.15 -10.14
N GLY A 227 21.75 -1.09 -10.26
CA GLY A 227 22.09 -0.43 -11.51
C GLY A 227 21.08 0.64 -11.94
N GLY A 228 20.39 1.30 -10.98
CA GLY A 228 19.38 2.34 -11.23
C GLY A 228 17.99 1.97 -10.71
N TRP A 229 16.95 2.23 -11.50
CA TRP A 229 15.53 1.93 -11.19
C TRP A 229 14.85 1.15 -12.34
N PRO A 230 15.23 -0.12 -12.63
CA PRO A 230 14.79 -0.86 -13.82
C PRO A 230 13.34 -1.39 -13.74
N TYR A 231 12.51 -0.84 -12.87
CA TYR A 231 11.17 -1.34 -12.54
C TYR A 231 10.09 -0.65 -13.37
N ARG A 232 9.67 -1.27 -14.47
CA ARG A 232 8.69 -0.75 -15.43
C ARG A 232 7.86 -1.82 -16.14
N GLN A 233 7.95 -3.07 -15.67
CA GLN A 233 7.29 -4.18 -16.34
C GLN A 233 5.84 -4.34 -15.89
N THR A 234 5.52 -3.85 -14.68
CA THR A 234 4.17 -3.92 -14.11
C THR A 234 3.62 -2.52 -13.77
N LEU A 235 2.39 -2.47 -13.27
CA LEU A 235 1.76 -1.21 -12.84
C LEU A 235 2.16 -0.78 -11.43
N THR A 236 3.07 -1.52 -10.78
CA THR A 236 3.56 -1.30 -9.40
C THR A 236 5.06 -1.49 -9.34
N GLU A 237 5.80 -0.46 -9.79
CA GLU A 237 7.27 -0.42 -9.79
C GLU A 237 7.86 -0.60 -8.38
N ASP A 238 7.14 -0.16 -7.37
CA ASP A 238 7.45 -0.28 -5.96
C ASP A 238 7.43 -1.74 -5.45
N ILE A 239 6.48 -2.54 -5.92
CA ILE A 239 6.40 -3.97 -5.61
C ILE A 239 7.47 -4.76 -6.36
N GLU A 240 7.77 -4.39 -7.61
CA GLU A 240 8.93 -4.96 -8.34
C GLU A 240 10.22 -4.70 -7.55
N PHE A 241 10.44 -3.46 -7.10
CA PHE A 241 11.58 -3.08 -6.27
C PHE A 241 11.65 -3.89 -4.97
N MET A 242 10.52 -4.08 -4.27
CA MET A 242 10.46 -4.90 -3.06
C MET A 242 10.95 -6.34 -3.32
N TYR A 243 10.48 -6.96 -4.41
CA TYR A 243 10.91 -8.32 -4.75
C TYR A 243 12.39 -8.38 -5.11
N ASP A 244 12.89 -7.38 -5.84
CA ASP A 244 14.31 -7.34 -6.20
C ASP A 244 15.19 -7.08 -4.96
N CYS A 245 14.77 -6.26 -4.01
CA CYS A 245 15.45 -6.13 -2.71
C CYS A 245 15.62 -7.49 -2.03
N VAL A 246 14.58 -8.33 -1.98
CA VAL A 246 14.69 -9.70 -1.43
C VAL A 246 15.68 -10.54 -2.22
N LEU A 247 15.72 -10.42 -3.54
CA LEU A 247 16.65 -11.15 -4.41
C LEU A 247 18.10 -10.68 -4.24
N GLN A 248 18.32 -9.41 -3.90
CA GLN A 248 19.63 -8.78 -3.70
C GLN A 248 20.10 -8.78 -2.23
N ASP A 249 19.37 -9.45 -1.33
CA ASP A 249 19.63 -9.53 0.11
C ASP A 249 19.52 -8.19 0.85
N PHE A 250 18.71 -7.26 0.33
CA PHE A 250 18.31 -6.07 1.04
C PHE A 250 17.01 -6.29 1.80
N THR A 251 16.95 -5.80 3.02
CA THR A 251 15.71 -5.78 3.83
C THR A 251 15.15 -4.38 3.85
N CYS A 252 13.91 -4.22 3.39
CA CYS A 252 13.18 -2.97 3.54
C CYS A 252 12.70 -2.85 4.99
N TYR A 253 13.07 -1.75 5.64
CA TYR A 253 12.70 -1.41 7.01
C TYR A 253 11.53 -0.41 7.00
N TYR A 254 10.58 -0.57 7.91
CA TYR A 254 9.51 0.40 8.11
C TYR A 254 9.86 1.33 9.27
N CYS A 255 9.72 2.65 9.05
CA CYS A 255 9.91 3.69 10.05
C CYS A 255 8.58 4.43 10.29
N GLY A 256 7.91 4.13 11.41
CA GLY A 256 6.63 4.75 11.76
C GLY A 256 6.75 6.17 12.29
N TYR A 257 7.95 6.62 12.66
CA TYR A 257 8.22 8.01 13.04
C TYR A 257 8.31 8.93 11.81
N ALA A 258 8.85 8.45 10.70
CA ALA A 258 8.80 9.16 9.42
C ALA A 258 7.40 9.08 8.82
N LYS A 259 6.74 10.21 8.58
CA LYS A 259 5.34 10.26 8.14
C LYS A 259 5.17 11.04 6.85
N ILE A 260 4.29 10.55 5.99
CA ILE A 260 3.86 11.24 4.78
C ILE A 260 2.34 11.20 4.67
N TYR A 261 1.75 12.31 4.24
CA TYR A 261 0.31 12.42 4.00
C TYR A 261 0.02 12.12 2.54
N VAL A 262 -0.86 11.16 2.29
CA VAL A 262 -1.23 10.67 0.94
C VAL A 262 -2.69 10.95 0.64
N GLU A 263 -3.00 11.36 -0.59
CA GLU A 263 -4.36 11.62 -1.03
C GLU A 263 -5.14 10.32 -1.23
N GLU A 264 -6.36 10.25 -0.70
CA GLU A 264 -7.28 9.13 -0.89
C GLU A 264 -8.47 9.49 -1.77
N ALA A 265 -8.96 8.48 -2.52
CA ALA A 265 -10.10 8.62 -3.39
C ALA A 265 -11.37 9.01 -2.61
N THR A 266 -12.10 10.01 -3.08
CA THR A 266 -13.32 10.55 -2.45
C THR A 266 -14.60 9.85 -2.90
N SER A 267 -14.53 8.99 -3.91
CA SER A 267 -15.69 8.24 -4.44
C SER A 267 -15.39 6.75 -4.63
N LEU A 268 -16.43 5.92 -4.62
CA LEU A 268 -16.28 4.47 -4.86
C LEU A 268 -15.79 4.15 -6.28
N ASN A 269 -16.15 4.98 -7.28
CA ASN A 269 -15.67 4.79 -8.66
C ASN A 269 -14.16 5.02 -8.78
N MET A 270 -13.66 6.11 -8.20
CA MET A 270 -12.21 6.39 -8.13
C MET A 270 -11.49 5.29 -7.34
N THR A 271 -12.07 4.85 -6.23
CA THR A 271 -11.56 3.72 -5.43
C THR A 271 -11.40 2.47 -6.27
N ASN A 272 -12.46 2.07 -6.99
CA ASN A 272 -12.45 0.85 -7.80
C ASN A 272 -11.38 0.90 -8.91
N LYS A 273 -11.24 2.05 -9.59
CA LYS A 273 -10.18 2.25 -10.61
C LYS A 273 -8.80 2.13 -10.00
N ARG A 274 -8.50 2.90 -8.94
CA ARG A 274 -7.20 2.95 -8.27
C ARG A 274 -6.81 1.59 -7.69
N ARG A 275 -7.73 0.94 -6.96
CA ARG A 275 -7.47 -0.36 -6.32
C ARG A 275 -7.36 -1.51 -7.32
N THR A 276 -8.11 -1.47 -8.43
CA THR A 276 -7.95 -2.46 -9.52
C THR A 276 -6.55 -2.35 -10.11
N ARG A 277 -6.07 -1.13 -10.41
CA ARG A 277 -4.71 -0.90 -10.92
C ARG A 277 -3.66 -1.46 -9.96
N TRP A 278 -3.76 -1.14 -8.67
CA TRP A 278 -2.82 -1.62 -7.67
C TRP A 278 -2.82 -3.14 -7.54
N MET A 279 -4.01 -3.73 -7.46
CA MET A 279 -4.12 -5.19 -7.32
C MET A 279 -3.62 -5.93 -8.57
N THR A 280 -3.89 -5.40 -9.77
CA THR A 280 -3.34 -5.94 -11.03
C THR A 280 -1.81 -5.89 -11.01
N GLY A 281 -1.22 -4.75 -10.64
CA GLY A 281 0.23 -4.61 -10.53
C GLY A 281 0.84 -5.59 -9.52
N VAL A 282 0.25 -5.75 -8.34
CA VAL A 282 0.72 -6.71 -7.32
C VAL A 282 0.69 -8.15 -7.84
N VAL A 283 -0.39 -8.55 -8.55
CA VAL A 283 -0.51 -9.89 -9.12
C VAL A 283 0.50 -10.10 -10.25
N ASP A 284 0.70 -9.11 -11.11
CA ASP A 284 1.65 -9.20 -12.22
C ASP A 284 3.11 -9.19 -11.71
N SER A 285 3.43 -8.36 -10.71
CA SER A 285 4.75 -8.40 -10.05
C SER A 285 5.02 -9.76 -9.39
N TYR A 286 4.02 -10.34 -8.72
CA TYR A 286 4.15 -11.69 -8.19
C TYR A 286 4.44 -12.73 -9.28
N ARG A 287 3.71 -12.68 -10.40
CA ARG A 287 3.94 -13.60 -11.53
C ARG A 287 5.34 -13.46 -12.11
N LEU A 288 5.79 -12.20 -12.25
CA LEU A 288 7.12 -11.87 -12.80
C LEU A 288 8.27 -12.38 -11.94
N TYR A 289 8.15 -12.26 -10.62
CA TYR A 289 9.25 -12.57 -9.68
C TYR A 289 9.15 -13.93 -9.00
N ASN A 290 8.01 -14.61 -9.09
CA ASN A 290 7.73 -15.84 -8.34
C ASN A 290 8.79 -16.94 -8.52
N ASP A 291 9.20 -17.22 -9.76
CA ASP A 291 10.14 -18.29 -10.03
C ASP A 291 11.57 -17.96 -9.56
N ARG A 292 11.99 -16.70 -9.72
CA ARG A 292 13.28 -16.21 -9.19
C ARG A 292 13.33 -16.32 -7.67
N ILE A 293 12.26 -15.96 -6.98
CA ILE A 293 12.13 -16.04 -5.51
C ILE A 293 12.14 -17.50 -5.05
N LYS A 294 11.45 -18.41 -5.75
CA LYS A 294 11.46 -19.85 -5.44
C LYS A 294 12.86 -20.41 -5.60
N THR A 295 13.54 -20.11 -6.72
CA THR A 295 14.91 -20.56 -6.97
C THR A 295 15.85 -20.10 -5.87
N LYS A 296 15.76 -18.82 -5.45
CA LYS A 296 16.57 -18.30 -4.34
C LYS A 296 16.28 -19.04 -3.03
N ARG A 297 15.02 -19.29 -2.71
CA ARG A 297 14.61 -20.06 -1.53
C ARG A 297 15.20 -21.47 -1.54
N ASP A 298 15.16 -22.13 -2.68
CA ASP A 298 15.60 -23.53 -2.81
C ASP A 298 17.14 -23.66 -2.74
N ILE A 299 17.88 -22.64 -3.16
CA ILE A 299 19.34 -22.59 -3.08
C ILE A 299 19.83 -22.28 -1.65
N TYR A 300 19.22 -21.30 -0.98
CA TYR A 300 19.73 -20.77 0.29
C TYR A 300 19.06 -21.37 1.53
N ASP A 301 17.95 -22.06 1.39
CA ASP A 301 17.14 -22.78 2.42
C ASP A 301 17.23 -22.25 3.86
N THR A 302 17.50 -20.97 4.03
CA THR A 302 17.60 -20.35 5.35
C THR A 302 16.22 -19.99 5.90
N LYS A 303 16.09 -20.02 7.24
CA LYS A 303 14.84 -19.66 7.92
C LYS A 303 14.40 -18.23 7.61
N GLU A 304 15.37 -17.31 7.47
CA GLU A 304 15.10 -15.90 7.12
C GLU A 304 14.54 -15.76 5.71
N ILE A 305 15.10 -16.45 4.72
CA ILE A 305 14.63 -16.40 3.33
C ILE A 305 13.23 -16.99 3.22
N LYS A 306 12.98 -18.15 3.83
CA LYS A 306 11.64 -18.75 3.88
C LYS A 306 10.62 -17.78 4.48
N LYS A 307 11.00 -17.09 5.55
CA LYS A 307 10.17 -16.12 6.25
C LYS A 307 9.89 -14.89 5.37
N ASN A 308 10.91 -14.33 4.71
CA ASN A 308 10.76 -13.23 3.77
C ASN A 308 9.85 -13.63 2.59
N VAL A 309 10.08 -14.78 1.96
CA VAL A 309 9.23 -15.28 0.88
C VAL A 309 7.79 -15.44 1.34
N TYR A 310 7.55 -16.04 2.51
CA TYR A 310 6.20 -16.23 3.05
C TYR A 310 5.46 -14.91 3.26
N PHE A 311 6.13 -13.86 3.78
CA PHE A 311 5.49 -12.58 4.09
C PHE A 311 5.43 -11.60 2.92
N THR A 312 6.26 -11.76 1.88
CA THR A 312 6.31 -10.85 0.73
C THR A 312 5.49 -11.35 -0.46
N THR A 313 5.17 -12.65 -0.52
CA THR A 313 4.46 -13.19 -1.68
C THR A 313 2.99 -12.81 -1.71
N ALA A 314 2.48 -12.45 -2.89
CA ALA A 314 1.06 -12.18 -3.12
C ALA A 314 0.14 -13.42 -2.91
N LEU A 315 0.74 -14.61 -2.80
CA LEU A 315 0.01 -15.84 -2.50
C LEU A 315 -0.93 -15.70 -1.29
N GLN A 316 -0.54 -14.91 -0.31
CA GLN A 316 -1.35 -14.69 0.89
C GLN A 316 -2.63 -13.91 0.61
N ILE A 317 -2.58 -12.93 -0.31
CA ILE A 317 -3.77 -12.23 -0.78
C ILE A 317 -4.67 -13.20 -1.54
N VAL A 318 -4.06 -14.06 -2.38
CA VAL A 318 -4.75 -15.08 -3.15
C VAL A 318 -5.43 -16.11 -2.24
N TYR A 319 -4.78 -16.61 -1.20
CA TYR A 319 -5.39 -17.57 -0.27
C TYR A 319 -6.58 -17.00 0.50
N VAL A 320 -6.44 -15.79 1.03
CA VAL A 320 -7.55 -15.09 1.71
C VAL A 320 -8.70 -14.88 0.73
N TYR A 321 -8.39 -14.48 -0.49
CA TYR A 321 -9.38 -14.26 -1.54
C TYR A 321 -10.07 -15.54 -1.96
N ILE A 322 -9.33 -16.64 -2.20
CA ILE A 322 -9.91 -17.95 -2.52
C ILE A 322 -10.81 -18.43 -1.37
N GLY A 323 -10.36 -18.30 -0.14
CA GLY A 323 -11.18 -18.64 1.04
C GLY A 323 -12.49 -17.85 1.09
N LEU A 324 -12.44 -16.53 0.82
CA LEU A 324 -13.63 -15.69 0.73
C LEU A 324 -14.55 -16.07 -0.43
N LEU A 325 -13.98 -16.32 -1.61
CA LEU A 325 -14.74 -16.71 -2.79
C LEU A 325 -15.44 -18.05 -2.58
N ILE A 326 -14.73 -19.06 -2.04
CA ILE A 326 -15.29 -20.37 -1.72
C ILE A 326 -16.40 -20.23 -0.67
N SER A 327 -16.19 -19.41 0.36
CA SER A 327 -17.17 -19.13 1.39
C SER A 327 -18.43 -18.46 0.81
N PHE A 328 -18.24 -17.47 -0.06
CA PHE A 328 -19.35 -16.77 -0.72
C PHE A 328 -20.11 -17.68 -1.69
N ILE A 329 -19.41 -18.46 -2.52
CA ILE A 329 -20.03 -19.43 -3.44
C ILE A 329 -20.76 -20.52 -2.65
N GLY A 330 -20.15 -21.06 -1.60
CA GLY A 330 -20.79 -22.04 -0.71
C GLY A 330 -22.06 -21.50 -0.08
N LEU A 331 -22.03 -20.25 0.38
CA LEU A 331 -23.18 -19.52 0.91
C LEU A 331 -24.31 -19.41 -0.13
N MET A 332 -23.98 -18.94 -1.34
CA MET A 332 -24.95 -18.76 -2.44
C MET A 332 -25.55 -20.09 -2.92
N LEU A 333 -24.72 -21.14 -3.02
CA LEU A 333 -25.20 -22.49 -3.36
C LEU A 333 -26.13 -23.04 -2.28
N LEU A 334 -25.77 -22.90 -1.00
CA LEU A 334 -26.61 -23.35 0.11
C LEU A 334 -27.95 -22.59 0.15
N MET A 335 -27.95 -21.29 -0.13
CA MET A 335 -29.18 -20.50 -0.23
C MET A 335 -30.03 -20.92 -1.42
N SER A 336 -29.45 -21.11 -2.60
CA SER A 336 -30.20 -21.49 -3.82
C SER A 336 -30.77 -22.91 -3.74
N LEU A 337 -30.01 -23.85 -3.18
CA LEU A 337 -30.48 -25.21 -2.93
C LEU A 337 -31.57 -25.28 -1.84
N GLY A 338 -31.47 -24.35 -0.84
CA GLY A 338 -32.47 -24.27 0.24
C GLY A 338 -33.84 -23.82 -0.22
N PHE A 339 -33.91 -22.94 -1.22
CA PHE A 339 -35.19 -22.37 -1.69
C PHE A 339 -36.01 -23.30 -2.63
N GLY A 340 -35.39 -24.28 -3.31
CA GLY A 340 -36.03 -24.97 -4.40
C GLY A 340 -36.26 -26.48 -4.20
N ILE A 341 -35.53 -27.17 -3.35
CA ILE A 341 -35.40 -28.65 -3.40
C ILE A 341 -35.70 -29.31 -2.06
N PHE A 342 -35.78 -28.58 -0.93
CA PHE A 342 -35.78 -29.16 0.42
C PHE A 342 -36.98 -28.74 1.27
N GLY A 343 -37.50 -29.69 2.08
CA GLY A 343 -38.49 -29.36 3.10
C GLY A 343 -37.98 -28.34 4.12
N VAL A 344 -38.91 -27.67 4.83
CA VAL A 344 -38.67 -26.53 5.71
C VAL A 344 -37.51 -26.73 6.69
N ASN A 345 -37.34 -27.94 7.23
CA ASN A 345 -36.24 -28.21 8.21
C ASN A 345 -34.85 -28.18 7.58
N LEU A 346 -34.71 -28.56 6.31
CA LEU A 346 -33.43 -28.56 5.65
C LEU A 346 -33.07 -27.17 5.16
N TRP A 347 -34.05 -26.37 4.71
CA TRP A 347 -33.89 -24.96 4.40
C TRP A 347 -33.42 -24.17 5.61
N LEU A 348 -34.02 -24.41 6.78
CA LEU A 348 -33.58 -23.72 8.03
C LEU A 348 -32.15 -24.06 8.40
N LYS A 349 -31.72 -25.32 8.25
CA LYS A 349 -30.32 -25.72 8.45
C LYS A 349 -29.38 -25.02 7.49
N CYS A 350 -29.71 -24.94 6.20
CA CYS A 350 -28.93 -24.21 5.21
C CYS A 350 -28.84 -22.71 5.52
N LEU A 351 -29.93 -22.08 5.97
CA LEU A 351 -29.96 -20.67 6.37
C LEU A 351 -29.05 -20.40 7.57
N VAL A 352 -29.12 -21.26 8.58
CA VAL A 352 -28.26 -21.15 9.79
C VAL A 352 -26.79 -21.28 9.43
N LEU A 353 -26.43 -22.25 8.59
CA LEU A 353 -25.06 -22.43 8.12
C LEU A 353 -24.56 -21.25 7.28
N ALA A 354 -25.42 -20.72 6.43
CA ALA A 354 -25.14 -19.51 5.66
C ALA A 354 -24.90 -18.30 6.57
N ALA A 355 -25.75 -18.13 7.59
CA ALA A 355 -25.58 -17.05 8.56
C ALA A 355 -24.29 -17.18 9.39
N ILE A 356 -23.93 -18.42 9.79
CA ILE A 356 -22.66 -18.67 10.49
C ILE A 356 -21.47 -18.36 9.58
N GLY A 357 -21.46 -18.84 8.33
CA GLY A 357 -20.39 -18.55 7.36
C GLY A 357 -20.21 -17.04 7.11
N PHE A 358 -21.31 -16.34 6.89
CA PHE A 358 -21.30 -14.87 6.76
C PHE A 358 -20.79 -14.22 8.05
N GLY A 359 -21.25 -14.65 9.21
CA GLY A 359 -20.83 -14.15 10.51
C GLY A 359 -19.32 -14.32 10.72
N VAL A 360 -18.75 -15.47 10.39
CA VAL A 360 -17.30 -15.73 10.52
C VAL A 360 -16.50 -14.78 9.61
N ILE A 361 -16.94 -14.60 8.36
CA ILE A 361 -16.29 -13.68 7.43
C ILE A 361 -16.39 -12.23 7.93
N TYR A 362 -17.58 -11.82 8.34
CA TYR A 362 -17.81 -10.47 8.85
C TYR A 362 -17.01 -10.19 10.12
N ILE A 363 -16.95 -11.13 11.07
CA ILE A 363 -16.17 -11.00 12.31
C ILE A 363 -14.67 -10.89 11.97
N SER A 364 -14.17 -11.71 11.05
CA SER A 364 -12.75 -11.68 10.66
C SER A 364 -12.35 -10.33 10.07
N PHE A 365 -13.13 -9.80 9.13
CA PHE A 365 -12.89 -8.45 8.59
C PHE A 365 -13.20 -7.35 9.60
N GLY A 366 -14.21 -7.55 10.45
CA GLY A 366 -14.55 -6.63 11.52
C GLY A 366 -13.40 -6.49 12.51
N MET A 367 -12.81 -7.60 12.94
CA MET A 367 -11.64 -7.57 13.82
C MET A 367 -10.48 -6.79 13.20
N MET A 368 -10.17 -7.03 11.91
CA MET A 368 -9.17 -6.28 11.18
C MET A 368 -9.51 -4.78 11.16
N SER A 369 -10.76 -4.43 10.85
CA SER A 369 -11.23 -3.04 10.78
C SER A 369 -11.13 -2.34 12.14
N TRP A 370 -11.51 -3.00 13.21
CA TRP A 370 -11.36 -2.49 14.56
C TRP A 370 -9.90 -2.26 14.93
N MET A 371 -9.02 -3.21 14.62
CA MET A 371 -7.58 -3.07 14.88
C MET A 371 -7.00 -1.87 14.13
N CYS A 372 -7.35 -1.66 12.84
CA CYS A 372 -6.93 -0.50 12.06
C CYS A 372 -7.40 0.82 12.69
N VAL A 373 -8.68 0.89 13.09
CA VAL A 373 -9.25 2.10 13.72
C VAL A 373 -8.60 2.38 15.08
N LEU A 374 -8.33 1.35 15.87
CA LEU A 374 -7.74 1.51 17.19
C LEU A 374 -6.27 1.93 17.12
N VAL A 375 -5.46 1.30 16.27
CA VAL A 375 -4.03 1.61 16.16
C VAL A 375 -3.79 2.99 15.58
N ASP A 376 -4.66 3.46 14.67
CA ASP A 376 -4.54 4.76 14.01
C ASP A 376 -5.54 5.81 14.54
N TRP A 377 -6.11 5.57 15.72
CA TRP A 377 -7.17 6.38 16.32
C TRP A 377 -6.90 7.89 16.32
N LYS A 378 -5.65 8.28 16.59
CA LYS A 378 -5.24 9.69 16.67
C LYS A 378 -5.20 10.39 15.30
N ASN A 379 -4.82 9.65 14.25
CA ASN A 379 -4.68 10.19 12.89
C ASN A 379 -6.02 10.27 12.15
N ILE A 380 -6.97 9.37 12.46
CA ILE A 380 -8.32 9.41 11.88
C ILE A 380 -9.08 10.61 12.46
N LYS A 381 -9.27 11.67 11.68
CA LYS A 381 -9.91 12.94 12.11
C LYS A 381 -11.45 12.87 12.02
N LEU A 382 -12.04 11.86 12.62
CA LEU A 382 -13.47 11.68 12.80
C LEU A 382 -13.82 11.74 14.29
N ASN A 383 -15.08 12.09 14.63
CA ASN A 383 -15.55 11.94 16.00
C ASN A 383 -15.62 10.45 16.41
N TRP A 384 -15.63 10.19 17.72
CA TRP A 384 -15.58 8.82 18.25
C TRP A 384 -16.70 7.91 17.71
N PHE A 385 -17.92 8.44 17.57
CA PHE A 385 -19.07 7.69 17.06
C PHE A 385 -18.86 7.27 15.60
N LYS A 386 -18.39 8.19 14.74
CA LYS A 386 -18.08 7.89 13.34
C LYS A 386 -16.93 6.90 13.20
N LYS A 387 -15.95 6.89 14.11
CA LYS A 387 -14.87 5.88 14.13
C LYS A 387 -15.43 4.48 14.43
N ILE A 388 -16.35 4.37 15.40
CA ILE A 388 -17.03 3.11 15.69
C ILE A 388 -17.86 2.66 14.49
N LEU A 389 -18.65 3.56 13.90
CA LEU A 389 -19.44 3.26 12.71
C LEU A 389 -18.56 2.83 11.53
N LEU A 390 -17.42 3.49 11.32
CA LEU A 390 -16.44 3.11 10.30
C LEU A 390 -15.95 1.67 10.51
N ALA A 391 -15.57 1.30 11.75
CA ALA A 391 -15.11 -0.05 12.06
C ALA A 391 -16.17 -1.13 11.80
N ILE A 392 -17.45 -0.81 12.05
CA ILE A 392 -18.60 -1.71 11.81
C ILE A 392 -18.91 -1.85 10.31
N VAL A 393 -18.83 -0.76 9.54
CA VAL A 393 -19.26 -0.75 8.14
C VAL A 393 -18.13 -1.12 7.17
N HIS A 394 -16.88 -0.88 7.53
CA HIS A 394 -15.71 -1.17 6.69
C HIS A 394 -15.61 -2.64 6.20
N PRO A 395 -16.02 -3.68 6.95
CA PRO A 395 -16.06 -5.05 6.43
C PRO A 395 -16.87 -5.20 5.14
N PHE A 396 -18.01 -4.50 5.01
CA PHE A 396 -18.82 -4.51 3.79
C PHE A 396 -18.10 -3.83 2.61
N PHE A 397 -17.38 -2.74 2.88
CA PHE A 397 -16.54 -2.11 1.87
C PHE A 397 -15.43 -3.07 1.38
N TYR A 398 -14.83 -3.83 2.29
CA TYR A 398 -13.81 -4.83 1.96
C TYR A 398 -14.37 -6.00 1.10
N MET A 399 -15.64 -6.37 1.28
CA MET A 399 -16.28 -7.37 0.41
C MET A 399 -16.29 -6.94 -1.08
N GLY A 400 -16.34 -5.63 -1.36
CA GLY A 400 -16.20 -5.07 -2.69
C GLY A 400 -14.86 -5.40 -3.38
N TYR A 401 -13.81 -5.68 -2.59
CA TYR A 401 -12.51 -6.11 -3.11
C TYR A 401 -12.54 -7.47 -3.82
N ILE A 402 -13.53 -8.32 -3.57
CA ILE A 402 -13.72 -9.58 -4.28
C ILE A 402 -13.75 -9.34 -5.79
N ARG A 403 -14.52 -8.33 -6.24
CA ARG A 403 -14.59 -7.95 -7.66
C ARG A 403 -13.25 -7.41 -8.18
N ILE A 404 -12.55 -6.60 -7.39
CA ILE A 404 -11.26 -6.01 -7.75
C ILE A 404 -10.20 -7.11 -7.94
N VAL A 405 -10.10 -8.04 -7.00
CA VAL A 405 -9.13 -9.13 -7.05
C VAL A 405 -9.49 -10.14 -8.16
N SER A 406 -10.78 -10.45 -8.37
CA SER A 406 -11.21 -11.27 -9.51
C SER A 406 -10.77 -10.67 -10.85
N LYS A 407 -10.95 -9.36 -11.01
CA LYS A 407 -10.52 -8.64 -12.22
C LYS A 407 -9.00 -8.69 -12.39
N ALA A 408 -8.24 -8.57 -11.31
CA ALA A 408 -6.78 -8.65 -11.33
C ALA A 408 -6.27 -10.07 -11.68
N LEU A 409 -6.92 -11.11 -11.17
CA LEU A 409 -6.51 -12.51 -11.39
C LEU A 409 -6.90 -13.05 -12.77
N PHE A 410 -8.11 -12.73 -13.23
CA PHE A 410 -8.75 -13.35 -14.40
C PHE A 410 -9.07 -12.37 -15.53
N GLY A 411 -8.97 -11.06 -15.31
CA GLY A 411 -9.24 -10.04 -16.31
C GLY A 411 -8.15 -9.98 -17.39
N LYS A 412 -8.51 -9.52 -18.59
CA LYS A 412 -7.53 -9.13 -19.60
C LYS A 412 -6.85 -7.85 -19.12
N ASN A 413 -5.54 -7.90 -18.92
CA ASN A 413 -4.76 -6.76 -18.42
C ASN A 413 -4.64 -5.70 -19.52
N ASN A 414 -5.40 -4.62 -19.41
CA ASN A 414 -5.10 -3.39 -20.13
C ASN A 414 -3.93 -2.71 -19.41
N LYS A 415 -2.74 -2.79 -19.99
CA LYS A 415 -1.50 -2.16 -19.46
C LYS A 415 -1.50 -0.62 -19.60
N GLY A 416 -2.63 0.00 -19.91
CA GLY A 416 -2.73 1.46 -20.04
C GLY A 416 -2.76 2.17 -18.70
N TRP A 417 -1.93 3.24 -18.58
CA TRP A 417 -1.97 4.15 -17.45
C TRP A 417 -3.23 5.04 -17.57
N GLU A 418 -4.19 4.88 -16.65
CA GLU A 418 -5.38 5.75 -16.59
C GLU A 418 -5.08 6.96 -15.71
N VAL A 419 -5.37 8.16 -16.23
CA VAL A 419 -5.27 9.41 -15.46
C VAL A 419 -6.30 9.39 -14.33
N ILE A 420 -5.85 9.66 -13.11
CA ILE A 420 -6.70 9.81 -11.93
C ILE A 420 -6.96 11.31 -11.76
N GLU A 421 -8.23 11.73 -11.72
CA GLU A 421 -8.60 13.11 -11.43
C GLU A 421 -8.14 13.48 -10.01
N ARG A 422 -7.45 14.63 -9.90
CA ARG A 422 -6.98 15.18 -8.63
C ARG A 422 -8.02 16.11 -8.01
N VAL A 423 -8.13 16.07 -6.69
CA VAL A 423 -8.96 17.02 -5.95
C VAL A 423 -8.11 18.23 -5.60
N ASP A 424 -8.51 19.41 -6.09
CA ASP A 424 -7.85 20.68 -5.76
C ASP A 424 -8.39 21.19 -4.41
N PHE A 425 -7.71 20.84 -3.34
CA PHE A 425 -8.08 21.26 -1.98
C PHE A 425 -7.80 22.74 -1.71
N ALA A 426 -6.83 23.34 -2.41
CA ALA A 426 -6.42 24.73 -2.18
C ALA A 426 -7.42 25.77 -2.76
N SER A 427 -8.13 25.41 -3.84
CA SER A 427 -9.12 26.32 -4.46
C SER A 427 -10.45 26.34 -3.71
N ASP A 428 -10.82 25.28 -3.00
CA ASP A 428 -12.09 25.17 -2.27
C ASP A 428 -12.04 25.85 -0.89
N SER A 429 -10.89 25.88 -0.21
CA SER A 429 -10.73 26.58 1.09
C SER A 429 -10.87 28.12 0.96
N LYS A 430 -10.49 28.70 -0.19
CA LYS A 430 -10.64 30.15 -0.45
C LYS A 430 -12.07 30.57 -0.81
N LYS A 431 -12.98 29.63 -1.10
CA LYS A 431 -14.38 29.93 -1.39
C LYS A 431 -15.28 29.95 -0.17
N GLU A 432 -14.84 29.40 0.97
CA GLU A 432 -15.60 29.42 2.23
C GLU A 432 -15.28 30.64 3.11
N GLU A 433 -14.20 31.43 2.80
CA GLU A 433 -13.86 32.68 3.47
C GLU A 433 -14.47 33.95 2.80
N LYS A 434 -15.33 33.79 1.81
CA LYS A 434 -16.13 34.87 1.21
C LYS A 434 -17.61 34.62 1.48
#